data_29c713fbd831f68a2073389190b2a3e6
#
_entry.id   29c713fbd831f68a2073389190b2a3e6
#
_cell.length_a   1.000
_cell.length_b   1.000
_cell.length_c   1.000
_cell.angle_alpha   90.00
_cell.angle_beta   90.00
_cell.angle_gamma   90.00
#
_symmetry.space_group_name_H-M   'P 1'
#
loop_
_entity.id
_entity.type
_entity.pdbx_description
1 polymer ?
#
loop_
_entity_poly.entity_id
_entity_poly.type
_entity_poly.pdbx_seq_one_letter_code
_entity_poly.pdbx_strand_id
1 'polypeptide(L)'
;MHEAEDKKERNMRGFAGALLICLMGAIPSHAAAAQVAERWSVERANQWYARQPWLVGANFIPSDAINELEMFQAATFNPPLIDKELGMAESIGMNTIRVFLQDQLWKQDTEGFKARLDTFLSIAARHHIRPILVLFDSCWETDPKLGPQHPPIPGIHNSGWVQSPGMQRLLDKRIEPELAAYVEGVVGAFVEDQRVLAWDIWNEPDNQGGDALEDVAAKVQRVDELLPRAFAWARSVHPSQPLTSAVWVGNWHDPEKESATTKIQLEQSDIISFHDYGWPEVFEGRIQKLEGIGGPILCTEYMARGAGSTFDGSLPIAKQYHVAAINWGLVAGKTQTYLPWDSWQGPYVLTQPTVWFHEVFRQDDTPYRQHEVDLIRQLTERGTR
;
A
#
# COMPACT_ATOMS: atom_id res chain seq x y z
N MET A 1 60.29 -42.44 56.71
CA MET A 1 61.59 -43.05 56.40
C MET A 1 62.13 -42.25 55.23
N HIS A 2 62.99 -41.42 55.68
CA HIS A 2 64.30 -41.05 55.17
C HIS A 2 64.32 -40.37 53.81
N GLU A 3 64.60 -39.10 53.86
CA GLU A 3 65.96 -38.45 53.87
C GLU A 3 66.40 -38.26 52.42
N ALA A 4 66.89 -37.21 51.97
CA ALA A 4 67.57 -36.02 52.38
C ALA A 4 68.32 -35.45 51.20
N GLU A 5 68.35 -34.16 51.11
CA GLU A 5 69.49 -33.31 50.80
C GLU A 5 70.48 -33.71 49.69
N ASP A 6 70.92 -32.83 48.87
CA ASP A 6 71.81 -31.69 49.14
C ASP A 6 72.12 -30.86 47.85
N LYS A 7 72.25 -29.57 48.08
CA LYS A 7 73.00 -28.49 47.47
C LYS A 7 74.01 -28.78 46.35
N LYS A 8 74.09 -27.92 45.35
CA LYS A 8 75.13 -26.92 45.24
C LYS A 8 75.03 -25.99 44.04
N GLU A 9 75.25 -24.77 44.34
CA GLU A 9 75.50 -23.61 43.50
C GLU A 9 76.44 -23.78 42.32
N ARG A 10 76.26 -23.05 41.21
CA ARG A 10 77.09 -21.90 40.78
C ARG A 10 76.87 -21.50 39.32
N ASN A 11 76.77 -20.17 39.22
CA ASN A 11 77.34 -19.23 38.24
C ASN A 11 76.61 -18.95 36.92
N MET A 12 75.93 -17.81 36.98
CA MET A 12 76.05 -16.62 36.07
C MET A 12 76.63 -16.85 34.67
N ARG A 13 75.83 -16.54 33.68
CA ARG A 13 76.14 -15.51 32.69
C ARG A 13 74.86 -15.20 31.89
N GLY A 14 74.56 -13.92 31.77
CA GLY A 14 73.34 -13.38 31.17
C GLY A 14 73.23 -13.53 29.67
N PHE A 15 71.98 -13.54 29.26
CA PHE A 15 71.56 -13.14 27.92
C PHE A 15 70.24 -12.38 28.08
N ALA A 16 70.24 -11.12 27.69
CA ALA A 16 69.07 -10.28 27.58
C ALA A 16 68.21 -10.82 26.42
N GLY A 17 67.05 -11.40 26.75
CA GLY A 17 66.01 -11.77 25.80
C GLY A 17 64.85 -10.81 25.95
N ALA A 18 64.66 -9.94 24.96
CA ALA A 18 63.53 -9.00 24.89
C ALA A 18 62.22 -9.76 24.82
N LEU A 19 61.36 -9.60 25.84
CA LEU A 19 60.01 -10.11 25.87
C LEU A 19 59.11 -9.21 25.03
N LEU A 20 58.81 -9.64 23.78
CA LEU A 20 57.84 -8.95 22.92
C LEU A 20 56.46 -9.30 23.43
N ILE A 21 55.85 -8.41 24.21
CA ILE A 21 54.40 -8.51 24.61
C ILE A 21 53.60 -8.08 23.39
N CYS A 22 53.06 -9.10 22.65
CA CYS A 22 51.96 -8.86 21.69
C CYS A 22 50.69 -8.46 22.46
N LEU A 23 50.43 -7.17 22.60
CA LEU A 23 49.09 -6.67 22.94
C LEU A 23 48.19 -6.95 21.76
N MET A 24 47.47 -8.09 21.78
CA MET A 24 46.27 -8.26 20.97
C MET A 24 45.21 -7.32 21.50
N GLY A 25 45.12 -6.14 20.90
CA GLY A 25 44.01 -5.27 21.07
C GLY A 25 42.75 -5.93 20.54
N ALA A 26 41.83 -6.36 21.42
CA ALA A 26 40.49 -6.73 21.06
C ALA A 26 39.83 -5.50 20.48
N ILE A 27 39.65 -5.43 19.18
CA ILE A 27 38.78 -4.47 18.51
C ILE A 27 37.35 -4.88 18.90
N PRO A 28 36.60 -4.07 19.65
CA PRO A 28 35.20 -4.37 19.86
C PRO A 28 34.51 -4.24 18.50
N SER A 29 34.08 -5.35 17.90
CA SER A 29 33.14 -5.31 16.81
C SER A 29 31.81 -4.81 17.37
N HIS A 30 31.59 -3.50 17.33
CA HIS A 30 30.27 -2.95 17.42
C HIS A 30 29.56 -3.35 16.11
N ALA A 31 28.88 -4.49 16.14
CA ALA A 31 27.77 -4.70 15.24
C ALA A 31 26.76 -3.60 15.61
N ALA A 32 26.79 -2.47 14.89
CA ALA A 32 25.72 -1.50 14.96
C ALA A 32 24.45 -2.25 14.60
N ALA A 33 23.60 -2.50 15.56
CA ALA A 33 22.22 -2.92 15.29
C ALA A 33 21.68 -1.86 14.32
N ALA A 34 21.28 -2.29 13.12
CA ALA A 34 20.70 -1.39 12.13
C ALA A 34 19.52 -0.71 12.81
N GLN A 35 19.64 0.57 13.04
CA GLN A 35 18.60 1.35 13.69
C GLN A 35 17.44 1.42 12.69
N VAL A 36 16.32 0.78 13.00
CA VAL A 36 15.11 0.87 12.16
C VAL A 36 14.76 2.34 12.00
N ALA A 37 14.55 2.78 10.76
CA ALA A 37 14.20 4.17 10.50
C ALA A 37 12.90 4.53 11.23
N GLU A 38 12.92 5.67 11.91
CA GLU A 38 11.76 6.19 12.62
C GLU A 38 10.71 6.72 11.62
N ARG A 39 9.46 6.81 12.06
CA ARG A 39 8.39 7.54 11.37
C ARG A 39 8.88 8.95 11.01
N TRP A 40 8.49 9.45 9.85
CA TRP A 40 8.78 10.84 9.49
C TRP A 40 8.16 11.82 10.49
N SER A 41 8.88 12.92 10.76
CA SER A 41 8.27 14.01 11.48
C SER A 41 7.18 14.68 10.62
N VAL A 42 6.25 15.36 11.28
CA VAL A 42 5.18 16.13 10.61
C VAL A 42 5.77 17.16 9.65
N GLU A 43 6.89 17.81 10.04
CA GLU A 43 7.58 18.80 9.21
C GLU A 43 8.15 18.17 7.94
N ARG A 44 8.78 16.99 8.04
CA ARG A 44 9.31 16.25 6.88
C ARG A 44 8.18 15.86 5.92
N ALA A 45 7.09 15.35 6.45
CA ALA A 45 5.91 14.95 5.67
C ALA A 45 5.28 16.16 4.95
N ASN A 46 5.12 17.29 5.64
CA ASN A 46 4.60 18.54 5.05
C ASN A 46 5.55 19.09 3.98
N GLN A 47 6.87 19.08 4.21
CA GLN A 47 7.85 19.49 3.21
C GLN A 47 7.84 18.59 1.97
N TRP A 48 7.65 17.30 2.15
CA TRP A 48 7.49 16.37 1.05
C TRP A 48 6.22 16.67 0.23
N TYR A 49 5.07 16.85 0.91
CA TYR A 49 3.80 17.10 0.27
C TYR A 49 3.74 18.46 -0.46
N ALA A 50 4.35 19.48 0.12
CA ALA A 50 4.42 20.82 -0.49
C ALA A 50 5.17 20.84 -1.83
N ARG A 51 5.98 19.81 -2.13
CA ARG A 51 6.67 19.65 -3.42
C ARG A 51 5.85 18.89 -4.44
N GLN A 52 4.72 18.32 -4.04
CA GLN A 52 3.82 17.61 -4.98
C GLN A 52 2.85 18.61 -5.62
N PRO A 53 2.44 18.38 -6.88
CA PRO A 53 1.23 19.01 -7.39
C PRO A 53 0.04 18.51 -6.55
N TRP A 54 -1.13 19.15 -6.65
CA TRP A 54 -2.33 18.55 -6.10
C TRP A 54 -2.55 17.16 -6.71
N LEU A 55 -2.59 16.15 -5.87
CA LEU A 55 -2.63 14.74 -6.27
C LEU A 55 -4.09 14.34 -6.55
N VAL A 56 -4.36 13.96 -7.79
CA VAL A 56 -5.66 13.44 -8.24
C VAL A 56 -5.43 12.15 -9.01
N GLY A 57 -6.22 11.13 -8.73
CA GLY A 57 -6.03 9.84 -9.37
C GLY A 57 -7.14 8.84 -9.12
N ALA A 58 -6.85 7.59 -9.45
CA ALA A 58 -7.76 6.47 -9.25
C ALA A 58 -7.03 5.26 -8.65
N ASN A 59 -7.79 4.42 -7.93
CA ASN A 59 -7.38 3.04 -7.71
C ASN A 59 -7.46 2.32 -9.05
N PHE A 60 -6.34 1.73 -9.46
CA PHE A 60 -6.17 1.22 -10.82
C PHE A 60 -5.92 -0.28 -10.84
N ILE A 61 -6.70 -0.93 -11.68
CA ILE A 61 -6.48 -2.26 -12.19
C ILE A 61 -6.87 -2.24 -13.68
N PRO A 62 -6.09 -2.84 -14.60
CA PRO A 62 -6.46 -2.83 -16.02
C PRO A 62 -7.76 -3.60 -16.24
N SER A 63 -8.56 -3.15 -17.20
CA SER A 63 -9.92 -3.65 -17.43
C SER A 63 -9.99 -5.14 -17.79
N ASP A 64 -8.87 -5.75 -18.20
CA ASP A 64 -8.74 -7.18 -18.48
C ASP A 64 -8.28 -8.02 -17.29
N ALA A 65 -8.05 -7.43 -16.12
CA ALA A 65 -7.71 -8.14 -14.89
C ALA A 65 -8.85 -8.09 -13.87
N ILE A 66 -9.09 -9.21 -13.18
CA ILE A 66 -10.11 -9.31 -12.15
C ILE A 66 -9.55 -8.98 -10.75
N ASN A 67 -8.23 -9.12 -10.58
CA ASN A 67 -7.51 -8.87 -9.35
C ASN A 67 -6.02 -8.60 -9.62
N GLU A 68 -5.28 -8.29 -8.58
CA GLU A 68 -3.85 -7.99 -8.63
C GLU A 68 -2.99 -9.19 -9.06
N LEU A 69 -3.46 -10.43 -8.85
CA LEU A 69 -2.79 -11.62 -9.39
C LEU A 69 -2.87 -11.60 -10.93
N GLU A 70 -4.05 -11.43 -11.50
CA GLU A 70 -4.21 -11.39 -12.95
C GLU A 70 -3.48 -10.17 -13.57
N MET A 71 -3.44 -9.05 -12.87
CA MET A 71 -2.71 -7.88 -13.31
C MET A 71 -1.20 -8.14 -13.45
N PHE A 72 -0.58 -8.85 -12.49
CA PHE A 72 0.88 -8.94 -12.42
C PHE A 72 1.47 -10.34 -12.67
N GLN A 73 0.69 -11.38 -12.91
CA GLN A 73 1.23 -12.68 -13.34
C GLN A 73 1.87 -12.60 -14.73
N ALA A 74 2.95 -13.34 -14.97
CA ALA A 74 3.67 -13.33 -16.23
C ALA A 74 2.79 -13.69 -17.46
N ALA A 75 1.81 -14.56 -17.26
CA ALA A 75 0.92 -15.03 -18.34
C ALA A 75 -0.17 -14.01 -18.74
N THR A 76 -0.48 -13.06 -17.87
CA THR A 76 -1.62 -12.14 -18.01
C THR A 76 -1.23 -10.67 -17.96
N PHE A 77 0.03 -10.36 -17.63
CA PHE A 77 0.54 -8.99 -17.61
C PHE A 77 0.44 -8.34 -19.00
N ASN A 78 -0.31 -7.25 -19.11
CA ASN A 78 -0.67 -6.61 -20.39
C ASN A 78 -0.20 -5.14 -20.46
N PRO A 79 1.11 -4.89 -20.71
CA PRO A 79 1.64 -3.54 -20.80
C PRO A 79 0.93 -2.63 -21.82
N PRO A 80 0.52 -3.08 -23.03
CA PRO A 80 -0.20 -2.24 -23.96
C PRO A 80 -1.53 -1.71 -23.45
N LEU A 81 -2.31 -2.52 -22.71
CA LEU A 81 -3.57 -2.08 -22.12
C LEU A 81 -3.32 -1.12 -20.95
N ILE A 82 -2.34 -1.42 -20.10
CA ILE A 82 -1.93 -0.53 -19.01
C ILE A 82 -1.52 0.84 -19.56
N ASP A 83 -0.71 0.87 -20.62
CA ASP A 83 -0.28 2.12 -21.27
C ASP A 83 -1.47 2.94 -21.81
N LYS A 84 -2.40 2.27 -22.48
CA LYS A 84 -3.63 2.91 -22.99
C LYS A 84 -4.46 3.52 -21.85
N GLU A 85 -4.74 2.74 -20.80
CA GLU A 85 -5.63 3.18 -19.72
C GLU A 85 -4.99 4.26 -18.83
N LEU A 86 -3.67 4.20 -18.61
CA LEU A 86 -2.96 5.29 -17.94
C LEU A 86 -2.91 6.57 -18.80
N GLY A 87 -2.85 6.44 -20.11
CA GLY A 87 -3.03 7.57 -21.03
C GLY A 87 -4.40 8.22 -20.91
N MET A 88 -5.46 7.43 -20.65
CA MET A 88 -6.79 7.98 -20.37
C MET A 88 -6.81 8.76 -19.04
N ALA A 89 -6.20 8.23 -17.99
CA ALA A 89 -6.05 8.93 -16.69
C ALA A 89 -5.29 10.26 -16.86
N GLU A 90 -4.15 10.25 -17.57
CA GLU A 90 -3.40 11.45 -17.88
C GLU A 90 -4.23 12.48 -18.64
N SER A 91 -5.03 12.04 -19.63
CA SER A 91 -5.84 12.90 -20.49
C SER A 91 -6.86 13.76 -19.71
N ILE A 92 -7.23 13.33 -18.51
CA ILE A 92 -8.15 14.04 -17.62
C ILE A 92 -7.44 14.74 -16.44
N GLY A 93 -6.09 14.73 -16.44
CA GLY A 93 -5.27 15.44 -15.47
C GLY A 93 -4.96 14.65 -14.19
N MET A 94 -5.23 13.35 -14.15
CA MET A 94 -4.75 12.50 -13.07
C MET A 94 -3.22 12.38 -13.13
N ASN A 95 -2.58 12.42 -11.97
CA ASN A 95 -1.12 12.40 -11.81
C ASN A 95 -0.63 11.37 -10.79
N THR A 96 -1.55 10.63 -10.21
CA THR A 96 -1.27 9.49 -9.35
C THR A 96 -2.28 8.38 -9.59
N ILE A 97 -1.93 7.17 -9.20
CA ILE A 97 -2.82 6.00 -9.12
C ILE A 97 -2.45 5.19 -7.89
N ARG A 98 -3.38 4.41 -7.38
CA ARG A 98 -3.12 3.46 -6.31
C ARG A 98 -3.29 2.05 -6.83
N VAL A 99 -2.28 1.18 -6.62
CA VAL A 99 -2.17 -0.14 -7.24
C VAL A 99 -1.80 -1.17 -6.20
N PHE A 100 -2.48 -2.30 -6.24
CA PHE A 100 -2.36 -3.38 -5.26
C PHE A 100 -1.36 -4.43 -5.74
N LEU A 101 -0.52 -4.89 -4.81
CA LEU A 101 0.46 -5.94 -5.02
C LEU A 101 0.05 -7.20 -4.25
N GLN A 102 0.68 -8.34 -4.61
CA GLN A 102 0.30 -9.63 -4.03
C GLN A 102 1.56 -10.41 -3.59
N ASP A 103 1.60 -10.82 -2.32
CA ASP A 103 2.74 -11.49 -1.70
C ASP A 103 3.11 -12.82 -2.38
N GLN A 104 2.12 -13.55 -2.90
CA GLN A 104 2.38 -14.82 -3.57
C GLN A 104 3.13 -14.66 -4.91
N LEU A 105 2.96 -13.52 -5.60
CA LEU A 105 3.72 -13.24 -6.83
C LEU A 105 5.21 -13.07 -6.56
N TRP A 106 5.54 -12.42 -5.45
CA TRP A 106 6.91 -12.31 -4.98
C TRP A 106 7.52 -13.68 -4.70
N LYS A 107 6.81 -14.52 -3.97
CA LYS A 107 7.25 -15.88 -3.64
C LYS A 107 7.41 -16.76 -4.88
N GLN A 108 6.51 -16.63 -5.87
CA GLN A 108 6.50 -17.45 -7.08
C GLN A 108 7.67 -17.11 -8.02
N ASP A 109 7.92 -15.84 -8.27
CA ASP A 109 8.86 -15.35 -9.28
C ASP A 109 9.34 -13.93 -8.92
N THR A 110 10.21 -13.85 -7.93
CA THR A 110 10.73 -12.58 -7.38
C THR A 110 11.31 -11.67 -8.47
N GLU A 111 12.19 -12.19 -9.32
CA GLU A 111 12.88 -11.38 -10.34
C GLU A 111 11.91 -10.99 -11.47
N GLY A 112 11.06 -11.89 -11.92
CA GLY A 112 10.05 -11.59 -12.92
C GLY A 112 9.00 -10.61 -12.40
N PHE A 113 8.57 -10.72 -11.14
CA PHE A 113 7.64 -9.77 -10.53
C PHE A 113 8.25 -8.36 -10.43
N LYS A 114 9.51 -8.24 -9.99
CA LYS A 114 10.24 -6.96 -10.00
C LYS A 114 10.34 -6.36 -11.39
N ALA A 115 10.65 -7.16 -12.41
CA ALA A 115 10.74 -6.71 -13.79
C ALA A 115 9.39 -6.21 -14.34
N ARG A 116 8.28 -6.87 -14.00
CA ARG A 116 6.93 -6.43 -14.37
C ARG A 116 6.53 -5.14 -13.67
N LEU A 117 6.86 -5.02 -12.38
CA LEU A 117 6.62 -3.80 -11.61
C LEU A 117 7.47 -2.63 -12.15
N ASP A 118 8.74 -2.85 -12.50
CA ASP A 118 9.58 -1.84 -13.16
C ASP A 118 9.01 -1.40 -14.52
N THR A 119 8.51 -2.34 -15.30
CA THR A 119 7.83 -2.05 -16.56
C THR A 119 6.57 -1.21 -16.33
N PHE A 120 5.74 -1.56 -15.35
CA PHE A 120 4.57 -0.81 -14.95
C PHE A 120 4.93 0.63 -14.51
N LEU A 121 5.93 0.80 -13.65
CA LEU A 121 6.42 2.11 -13.22
C LEU A 121 6.94 2.95 -14.40
N SER A 122 7.60 2.32 -15.37
CA SER A 122 8.06 2.99 -16.58
C SER A 122 6.91 3.46 -17.47
N ILE A 123 5.82 2.67 -17.54
CA ILE A 123 4.60 3.08 -18.23
C ILE A 123 3.95 4.28 -17.51
N ALA A 124 3.74 4.17 -16.20
CA ALA A 124 3.15 5.24 -15.41
C ALA A 124 3.95 6.56 -15.52
N ALA A 125 5.28 6.48 -15.48
CA ALA A 125 6.16 7.65 -15.62
C ALA A 125 6.04 8.32 -16.99
N ARG A 126 5.82 7.57 -18.11
CA ARG A 126 5.57 8.17 -19.42
C ARG A 126 4.30 9.02 -19.47
N HIS A 127 3.32 8.66 -18.64
CA HIS A 127 2.06 9.39 -18.47
C HIS A 127 2.11 10.41 -17.33
N HIS A 128 3.29 10.74 -16.79
CA HIS A 128 3.49 11.66 -15.68
C HIS A 128 2.72 11.24 -14.40
N ILE A 129 2.48 9.96 -14.24
CA ILE A 129 1.76 9.35 -13.12
C ILE A 129 2.77 8.70 -12.17
N ARG A 130 2.62 8.95 -10.87
CA ARG A 130 3.42 8.34 -9.82
C ARG A 130 2.53 7.47 -8.93
N PRO A 131 2.69 6.14 -8.95
CA PRO A 131 1.83 5.24 -8.18
C PRO A 131 2.07 5.28 -6.68
N ILE A 132 0.98 5.09 -5.91
CA ILE A 132 1.00 4.57 -4.54
C ILE A 132 0.86 3.06 -4.65
N LEU A 133 1.81 2.31 -4.07
CA LEU A 133 1.83 0.85 -4.14
C LEU A 133 1.35 0.26 -2.82
N VAL A 134 0.29 -0.55 -2.88
CA VAL A 134 -0.32 -1.23 -1.73
C VAL A 134 0.32 -2.59 -1.56
N LEU A 135 0.87 -2.88 -0.38
CA LEU A 135 1.59 -4.13 -0.13
C LEU A 135 0.67 -5.27 0.32
N PHE A 136 -0.26 -5.00 1.23
CA PHE A 136 -1.22 -5.97 1.75
C PHE A 136 -2.66 -5.47 1.61
N ASP A 137 -3.60 -6.40 1.55
CA ASP A 137 -5.02 -6.11 1.40
C ASP A 137 -5.87 -7.12 2.18
N SER A 138 -6.89 -6.65 2.88
CA SER A 138 -7.80 -7.48 3.67
C SER A 138 -9.19 -7.65 3.07
N CYS A 139 -9.40 -7.23 1.81
CA CYS A 139 -10.72 -7.17 1.21
C CYS A 139 -11.05 -8.41 0.36
N TRP A 140 -12.31 -8.88 0.45
CA TRP A 140 -12.99 -9.87 -0.38
C TRP A 140 -12.47 -11.30 -0.24
N GLU A 141 -12.08 -11.99 -1.33
CA GLU A 141 -11.76 -13.41 -1.36
C GLU A 141 -10.58 -13.76 -0.46
N THR A 142 -10.80 -14.68 0.49
CA THR A 142 -9.84 -15.02 1.54
C THR A 142 -8.77 -16.03 1.12
N ASP A 143 -8.94 -16.69 -0.03
CA ASP A 143 -8.09 -17.80 -0.50
C ASP A 143 -7.49 -17.51 -1.90
N PRO A 144 -6.57 -16.53 -2.01
CA PRO A 144 -5.90 -16.20 -3.27
C PRO A 144 -5.13 -17.39 -3.82
N LYS A 145 -5.26 -17.64 -5.14
CA LYS A 145 -4.59 -18.74 -5.82
C LYS A 145 -3.85 -18.25 -7.06
N LEU A 146 -2.57 -18.62 -7.14
CA LEU A 146 -1.78 -18.40 -8.34
C LEU A 146 -2.34 -19.17 -9.54
N GLY A 147 -2.05 -18.67 -10.74
CA GLY A 147 -2.52 -19.28 -11.98
C GLY A 147 -3.75 -18.59 -12.57
N PRO A 148 -4.47 -19.26 -13.46
CA PRO A 148 -5.67 -18.67 -14.08
C PRO A 148 -6.70 -18.28 -13.04
N GLN A 149 -7.15 -17.04 -13.10
CA GLN A 149 -8.20 -16.54 -12.24
C GLN A 149 -9.57 -16.95 -12.80
N HIS A 150 -10.55 -17.12 -11.94
CA HIS A 150 -11.91 -17.39 -12.39
C HIS A 150 -12.50 -16.14 -13.09
N PRO A 151 -13.45 -16.33 -14.02
CA PRO A 151 -14.14 -15.19 -14.59
C PRO A 151 -14.98 -14.48 -13.51
N PRO A 152 -15.30 -13.19 -13.70
CA PRO A 152 -16.18 -12.49 -12.78
C PRO A 152 -17.54 -13.17 -12.71
N ILE A 153 -18.14 -13.18 -11.52
CA ILE A 153 -19.53 -13.64 -11.37
C ILE A 153 -20.42 -12.57 -12.01
N PRO A 154 -21.22 -12.91 -13.04
CA PRO A 154 -21.99 -11.91 -13.77
C PRO A 154 -22.91 -11.11 -12.86
N GLY A 155 -22.84 -9.77 -12.96
CA GLY A 155 -23.72 -8.87 -12.22
C GLY A 155 -23.35 -8.67 -10.75
N ILE A 156 -22.18 -9.11 -10.30
CA ILE A 156 -21.69 -8.95 -8.93
C ILE A 156 -20.44 -8.08 -8.89
N HIS A 157 -20.48 -7.04 -8.06
CA HIS A 157 -19.40 -6.12 -7.77
C HIS A 157 -18.18 -6.86 -7.22
N ASN A 158 -17.03 -6.65 -7.82
CA ASN A 158 -15.70 -7.05 -7.33
C ASN A 158 -15.59 -8.52 -6.89
N SER A 159 -16.26 -9.41 -7.62
CA SER A 159 -16.46 -10.80 -7.23
C SER A 159 -15.22 -11.71 -7.36
N GLY A 160 -14.09 -11.19 -7.78
CA GLY A 160 -12.85 -11.95 -7.91
C GLY A 160 -11.65 -11.26 -7.33
N TRP A 161 -11.84 -10.18 -6.58
CA TRP A 161 -10.77 -9.52 -5.83
C TRP A 161 -10.30 -10.39 -4.68
N VAL A 162 -8.99 -10.44 -4.41
CA VAL A 162 -8.40 -11.37 -3.45
C VAL A 162 -7.58 -10.65 -2.38
N GLN A 163 -7.52 -11.24 -1.20
CA GLN A 163 -6.71 -10.72 -0.08
C GLN A 163 -5.21 -10.99 -0.29
N SER A 164 -4.36 -10.11 0.25
CA SER A 164 -2.92 -10.31 0.36
C SER A 164 -2.42 -9.89 1.77
N PRO A 165 -1.89 -10.82 2.58
CA PRO A 165 -1.91 -12.27 2.38
C PRO A 165 -3.32 -12.83 2.56
N GLY A 166 -3.62 -13.95 1.92
CA GLY A 166 -4.89 -14.66 2.15
C GLY A 166 -5.02 -15.19 3.58
N MET A 167 -6.25 -15.45 4.05
CA MET A 167 -6.59 -15.76 5.44
C MET A 167 -5.72 -16.86 6.06
N GLN A 168 -5.56 -18.00 5.37
CA GLN A 168 -4.74 -19.10 5.90
C GLN A 168 -3.29 -18.69 6.12
N ARG A 169 -2.74 -17.89 5.21
CA ARG A 169 -1.38 -17.36 5.31
C ARG A 169 -1.28 -16.31 6.41
N LEU A 170 -2.26 -15.42 6.51
CA LEU A 170 -2.33 -14.42 7.56
C LEU A 170 -2.27 -15.04 8.97
N LEU A 171 -3.05 -16.09 9.20
CA LEU A 171 -3.15 -16.75 10.52
C LEU A 171 -1.94 -17.66 10.82
N ASP A 172 -1.17 -18.10 9.83
CA ASP A 172 0.00 -18.93 10.02
C ASP A 172 1.23 -18.09 10.41
N LYS A 173 1.53 -18.00 11.70
CA LYS A 173 2.69 -17.25 12.19
C LYS A 173 4.05 -17.71 11.63
N ARG A 174 4.12 -18.94 11.07
CA ARG A 174 5.37 -19.48 10.51
C ARG A 174 5.79 -18.81 9.21
N ILE A 175 4.85 -18.20 8.48
CA ILE A 175 5.14 -17.51 7.22
C ILE A 175 5.61 -16.06 7.41
N GLU A 176 5.66 -15.57 8.63
CA GLU A 176 6.07 -14.19 8.91
C GLU A 176 7.40 -13.80 8.27
N PRO A 177 8.44 -14.67 8.27
CA PRO A 177 9.69 -14.39 7.56
C PRO A 177 9.51 -14.24 6.02
N GLU A 178 8.53 -14.93 5.42
CA GLU A 178 8.22 -14.78 3.99
C GLU A 178 7.55 -13.43 3.71
N LEU A 179 6.63 -13.00 4.59
CA LEU A 179 5.97 -11.70 4.48
C LEU A 179 6.99 -10.56 4.69
N ALA A 180 7.90 -10.71 5.65
CA ALA A 180 9.00 -9.76 5.83
C ALA A 180 9.87 -9.67 4.58
N ALA A 181 10.31 -10.80 4.03
CA ALA A 181 11.12 -10.84 2.81
C ALA A 181 10.40 -10.23 1.60
N TYR A 182 9.08 -10.37 1.50
CA TYR A 182 8.27 -9.71 0.49
C TYR A 182 8.29 -8.19 0.65
N VAL A 183 7.95 -7.68 1.84
CA VAL A 183 7.90 -6.24 2.10
C VAL A 183 9.28 -5.60 1.92
N GLU A 184 10.30 -6.13 2.58
CA GLU A 184 11.69 -5.66 2.49
C GLU A 184 12.22 -5.73 1.06
N GLY A 185 11.91 -6.82 0.36
CA GLY A 185 12.36 -7.05 -1.01
C GLY A 185 11.72 -6.14 -2.03
N VAL A 186 10.39 -5.93 -1.96
CA VAL A 186 9.68 -5.04 -2.89
C VAL A 186 10.05 -3.57 -2.61
N VAL A 187 9.94 -3.13 -1.36
CA VAL A 187 10.28 -1.75 -0.99
C VAL A 187 11.76 -1.47 -1.26
N GLY A 188 12.64 -2.42 -0.90
CA GLY A 188 14.09 -2.30 -1.11
C GLY A 188 14.49 -2.23 -2.59
N ALA A 189 13.77 -2.92 -3.49
CA ALA A 189 14.05 -2.87 -4.92
C ALA A 189 13.79 -1.48 -5.53
N PHE A 190 12.89 -0.67 -4.93
CA PHE A 190 12.49 0.66 -5.42
C PHE A 190 12.70 1.76 -4.38
N VAL A 191 13.61 1.57 -3.44
CA VAL A 191 13.84 2.42 -2.26
C VAL A 191 14.13 3.88 -2.60
N GLU A 192 14.85 4.15 -3.68
CA GLU A 192 15.21 5.49 -4.18
C GLU A 192 14.44 5.88 -5.45
N ASP A 193 13.50 5.05 -5.89
CA ASP A 193 12.83 5.23 -7.17
C ASP A 193 11.80 6.36 -7.10
N GLN A 194 12.08 7.46 -7.76
CA GLN A 194 11.21 8.64 -7.79
C GLN A 194 9.91 8.43 -8.57
N ARG A 195 9.77 7.32 -9.30
CA ARG A 195 8.50 6.93 -9.96
C ARG A 195 7.46 6.47 -8.94
N VAL A 196 7.88 5.92 -7.80
CA VAL A 196 6.98 5.55 -6.69
C VAL A 196 6.67 6.80 -5.86
N LEU A 197 5.37 7.08 -5.66
CA LEU A 197 4.93 8.22 -4.85
C LEU A 197 4.98 7.92 -3.35
N ALA A 198 4.38 6.80 -2.95
CA ALA A 198 4.29 6.36 -1.56
C ALA A 198 4.07 4.84 -1.49
N TRP A 199 4.26 4.27 -0.32
CA TRP A 199 3.94 2.88 0.01
C TRP A 199 2.74 2.85 0.94
N ASP A 200 1.68 2.16 0.54
CA ASP A 200 0.54 1.85 1.38
C ASP A 200 0.74 0.45 1.96
N ILE A 201 0.97 0.38 3.25
CA ILE A 201 1.41 -0.85 3.90
C ILE A 201 0.30 -1.89 3.94
N TRP A 202 -0.94 -1.46 4.15
CA TRP A 202 -2.07 -2.38 4.23
C TRP A 202 -3.38 -1.66 3.93
N ASN A 203 -4.10 -2.12 2.92
CA ASN A 203 -5.44 -1.67 2.61
C ASN A 203 -6.46 -2.25 3.59
N GLU A 204 -7.21 -1.37 4.26
CA GLU A 204 -8.33 -1.73 5.14
C GLU A 204 -8.05 -2.98 6.00
N PRO A 205 -7.01 -2.97 6.84
CA PRO A 205 -6.47 -4.16 7.47
C PRO A 205 -7.50 -4.92 8.33
N ASP A 206 -8.48 -4.24 8.92
CA ASP A 206 -9.57 -4.80 9.71
C ASP A 206 -10.89 -4.99 8.93
N ASN A 207 -10.85 -4.93 7.59
CA ASN A 207 -12.01 -5.21 6.75
C ASN A 207 -12.46 -6.67 6.92
N GLN A 208 -13.77 -6.87 7.06
CA GLN A 208 -14.39 -8.16 7.33
C GLN A 208 -15.14 -8.73 6.11
N GLY A 209 -15.13 -8.00 4.99
CA GLY A 209 -15.80 -8.43 3.77
C GLY A 209 -15.14 -9.67 3.17
N GLY A 210 -15.92 -10.73 2.93
CA GLY A 210 -15.46 -12.02 2.44
C GLY A 210 -15.05 -13.01 3.52
N ASP A 211 -14.95 -12.59 4.79
CA ASP A 211 -14.53 -13.46 5.90
C ASP A 211 -15.71 -14.29 6.43
N ALA A 212 -15.42 -15.51 6.88
CA ALA A 212 -16.35 -16.25 7.72
C ALA A 212 -16.43 -15.60 9.11
N LEU A 213 -17.61 -15.54 9.72
CA LEU A 213 -17.83 -14.88 11.01
C LEU A 213 -16.91 -15.40 12.12
N GLU A 214 -16.58 -16.68 12.12
CA GLU A 214 -15.67 -17.33 13.08
C GLU A 214 -14.22 -16.86 12.94
N ASP A 215 -13.81 -16.39 11.78
CA ASP A 215 -12.42 -15.99 11.49
C ASP A 215 -12.16 -14.50 11.77
N VAL A 216 -13.20 -13.68 11.81
CA VAL A 216 -13.08 -12.22 11.94
C VAL A 216 -12.24 -11.79 13.15
N ALA A 217 -12.51 -12.33 14.33
CA ALA A 217 -11.78 -11.96 15.54
C ALA A 217 -10.30 -12.37 15.47
N ALA A 218 -10.01 -13.54 14.91
CA ALA A 218 -8.64 -14.04 14.75
C ALA A 218 -7.88 -13.19 13.71
N LYS A 219 -8.56 -12.80 12.63
CA LYS A 219 -7.99 -11.89 11.60
C LYS A 219 -7.61 -10.55 12.21
N VAL A 220 -8.54 -9.86 12.87
CA VAL A 220 -8.29 -8.54 13.46
C VAL A 220 -7.14 -8.61 14.48
N GLN A 221 -7.16 -9.60 15.37
CA GLN A 221 -6.06 -9.79 16.31
C GLN A 221 -4.72 -9.99 15.59
N ARG A 222 -4.70 -10.79 14.54
CA ARG A 222 -3.46 -11.07 13.79
C ARG A 222 -2.98 -9.85 13.00
N VAL A 223 -3.89 -9.07 12.46
CA VAL A 223 -3.59 -7.80 11.80
C VAL A 223 -2.97 -6.80 12.78
N ASP A 224 -3.53 -6.65 13.98
CA ASP A 224 -2.98 -5.77 15.02
C ASP A 224 -1.56 -6.18 15.45
N GLU A 225 -1.23 -7.48 15.37
CA GLU A 225 0.14 -7.97 15.60
C GLU A 225 1.08 -7.68 14.41
N LEU A 226 0.59 -7.82 13.17
CA LEU A 226 1.41 -7.75 11.95
C LEU A 226 1.59 -6.34 11.39
N LEU A 227 0.57 -5.50 11.46
CA LEU A 227 0.60 -4.17 10.85
C LEU A 227 1.79 -3.32 11.32
N PRO A 228 2.09 -3.22 12.64
CA PRO A 228 3.28 -2.49 13.08
C PRO A 228 4.59 -3.13 12.61
N ARG A 229 4.63 -4.47 12.45
CA ARG A 229 5.79 -5.16 11.89
C ARG A 229 5.95 -4.89 10.41
N ALA A 230 4.86 -4.87 9.64
CA ALA A 230 4.88 -4.54 8.22
C ALA A 230 5.44 -3.12 7.98
N PHE A 231 5.05 -2.14 8.80
CA PHE A 231 5.67 -0.82 8.81
C PHE A 231 7.17 -0.89 9.14
N ALA A 232 7.55 -1.69 10.15
CA ALA A 232 8.95 -1.84 10.54
C ALA A 232 9.79 -2.50 9.43
N TRP A 233 9.27 -3.52 8.74
CA TRP A 233 9.94 -4.16 7.60
C TRP A 233 10.14 -3.17 6.44
N ALA A 234 9.10 -2.41 6.09
CA ALA A 234 9.21 -1.39 5.06
C ALA A 234 10.24 -0.31 5.44
N ARG A 235 10.29 0.11 6.72
CA ARG A 235 11.26 1.10 7.20
C ARG A 235 12.69 0.57 7.29
N SER A 236 12.88 -0.74 7.49
CA SER A 236 14.21 -1.34 7.64
C SER A 236 15.10 -1.15 6.42
N VAL A 237 14.50 -0.99 5.24
CA VAL A 237 15.21 -0.73 3.98
C VAL A 237 15.34 0.76 3.64
N HIS A 238 14.94 1.66 4.56
CA HIS A 238 15.09 3.12 4.47
C HIS A 238 14.54 3.77 3.18
N PRO A 239 13.25 3.57 2.84
CA PRO A 239 12.69 4.15 1.63
C PRO A 239 12.71 5.68 1.66
N SER A 240 12.98 6.29 0.50
CA SER A 240 12.87 7.74 0.32
C SER A 240 11.42 8.22 0.20
N GLN A 241 10.49 7.32 -0.03
CA GLN A 241 9.06 7.55 -0.12
C GLN A 241 8.39 7.42 1.26
N PRO A 242 7.29 8.14 1.53
CA PRO A 242 6.54 7.99 2.77
C PRO A 242 5.74 6.69 2.81
N LEU A 243 5.47 6.22 4.02
CA LEU A 243 4.63 5.07 4.32
C LEU A 243 3.27 5.52 4.84
N THR A 244 2.22 4.79 4.51
CA THR A 244 0.86 5.03 5.00
C THR A 244 0.07 3.72 5.14
N SER A 245 -1.05 3.77 5.84
CA SER A 245 -2.15 2.80 5.80
C SER A 245 -3.43 3.55 6.15
N ALA A 246 -4.42 3.49 5.28
CA ALA A 246 -5.59 4.36 5.34
C ALA A 246 -6.56 3.96 6.46
N VAL A 247 -6.95 4.93 7.30
CA VAL A 247 -8.09 4.76 8.21
C VAL A 247 -9.41 4.85 7.43
N TRP A 248 -10.38 3.99 7.76
CA TRP A 248 -11.63 3.91 7.01
C TRP A 248 -12.87 3.75 7.91
N VAL A 249 -12.71 3.15 9.10
CA VAL A 249 -13.77 2.98 10.11
C VAL A 249 -13.55 3.91 11.29
N GLY A 250 -14.60 4.16 12.07
CA GLY A 250 -14.54 5.02 13.26
C GLY A 250 -14.88 6.48 12.96
N ASN A 251 -14.74 7.30 13.98
CA ASN A 251 -15.04 8.73 13.92
C ASN A 251 -13.82 9.64 13.96
N TRP A 252 -12.68 9.09 14.39
CA TRP A 252 -11.36 9.76 14.53
C TRP A 252 -11.38 11.02 15.41
N HIS A 253 -12.38 11.11 16.29
CA HIS A 253 -12.58 12.24 17.20
C HIS A 253 -11.92 12.06 18.55
N ASP A 254 -11.90 10.82 19.01
CA ASP A 254 -11.48 10.45 20.36
C ASP A 254 -10.53 9.27 20.26
N PRO A 255 -9.21 9.54 20.30
CA PRO A 255 -8.19 8.50 20.16
C PRO A 255 -8.35 7.36 21.18
N GLU A 256 -9.02 7.59 22.32
CA GLU A 256 -9.24 6.53 23.32
C GLU A 256 -10.32 5.53 22.89
N LYS A 257 -11.22 5.94 21.99
CA LYS A 257 -12.32 5.11 21.48
C LYS A 257 -12.04 4.44 20.16
N GLU A 258 -10.95 4.80 19.50
CA GLU A 258 -10.57 4.17 18.24
C GLU A 258 -10.07 2.74 18.45
N SER A 259 -10.25 1.89 17.42
CA SER A 259 -9.74 0.52 17.43
C SER A 259 -8.20 0.49 17.53
N ALA A 260 -7.64 -0.65 17.94
CA ALA A 260 -6.19 -0.83 17.94
C ALA A 260 -5.62 -0.64 16.53
N THR A 261 -6.28 -1.18 15.52
CA THR A 261 -5.90 -1.04 14.12
C THR A 261 -5.83 0.42 13.68
N THR A 262 -6.90 1.21 13.93
CA THR A 262 -6.94 2.64 13.61
C THR A 262 -5.82 3.42 14.30
N LYS A 263 -5.53 3.12 15.57
CA LYS A 263 -4.41 3.75 16.30
C LYS A 263 -3.08 3.44 15.64
N ILE A 264 -2.81 2.17 15.29
CA ILE A 264 -1.59 1.77 14.60
C ILE A 264 -1.45 2.50 13.26
N GLN A 265 -2.53 2.58 12.46
CA GLN A 265 -2.53 3.28 11.19
C GLN A 265 -2.12 4.75 11.35
N LEU A 266 -2.73 5.47 12.29
CA LEU A 266 -2.43 6.89 12.54
C LEU A 266 -1.03 7.11 13.16
N GLU A 267 -0.61 6.24 14.07
CA GLU A 267 0.67 6.36 14.76
C GLU A 267 1.86 5.97 13.90
N GLN A 268 1.69 4.98 13.00
CA GLN A 268 2.78 4.47 12.18
C GLN A 268 2.92 5.15 10.82
N SER A 269 1.88 5.79 10.29
CA SER A 269 1.91 6.42 8.98
C SER A 269 2.74 7.71 8.97
N ASP A 270 3.57 7.90 7.95
CA ASP A 270 4.33 9.12 7.70
C ASP A 270 3.44 10.24 7.17
N ILE A 271 2.45 9.88 6.36
CA ILE A 271 1.40 10.72 5.80
C ILE A 271 0.04 10.09 6.14
N ILE A 272 -0.96 10.91 6.43
CA ILE A 272 -2.29 10.42 6.80
C ILE A 272 -3.05 10.07 5.54
N SER A 273 -3.58 8.84 5.44
CA SER A 273 -4.53 8.47 4.40
C SER A 273 -5.84 7.98 5.00
N PHE A 274 -6.94 8.15 4.25
CA PHE A 274 -8.27 7.72 4.69
C PHE A 274 -9.15 7.33 3.51
N HIS A 275 -10.22 6.56 3.80
CA HIS A 275 -11.29 6.24 2.85
C HIS A 275 -12.59 6.86 3.31
N ASP A 276 -13.37 7.39 2.37
CA ASP A 276 -14.72 7.88 2.64
C ASP A 276 -15.61 7.78 1.41
N TYR A 277 -16.68 7.01 1.53
CA TYR A 277 -17.73 6.89 0.53
C TYR A 277 -19.03 7.58 0.93
N GLY A 278 -18.96 8.46 1.93
CA GLY A 278 -20.09 9.22 2.42
C GLY A 278 -20.45 10.46 1.60
N TRP A 279 -21.48 11.15 2.05
CA TRP A 279 -21.90 12.43 1.49
C TRP A 279 -20.83 13.52 1.66
N PRO A 280 -20.84 14.57 0.83
CA PRO A 280 -19.82 15.62 0.87
C PRO A 280 -19.57 16.23 2.25
N GLU A 281 -20.64 16.41 3.04
CA GLU A 281 -20.54 16.97 4.40
C GLU A 281 -19.82 16.01 5.38
N VAL A 282 -19.98 14.69 5.17
CA VAL A 282 -19.27 13.68 5.94
C VAL A 282 -17.79 13.67 5.54
N PHE A 283 -17.52 13.71 4.25
CA PHE A 283 -16.19 13.79 3.68
C PHE A 283 -15.41 15.01 4.21
N GLU A 284 -16.02 16.21 4.15
CA GLU A 284 -15.42 17.44 4.69
C GLU A 284 -15.17 17.33 6.20
N GLY A 285 -16.17 16.84 6.95
CA GLY A 285 -16.04 16.64 8.40
C GLY A 285 -14.92 15.68 8.79
N ARG A 286 -14.62 14.66 7.98
CA ARG A 286 -13.49 13.73 8.19
C ARG A 286 -12.14 14.41 7.93
N ILE A 287 -12.04 15.21 6.87
CA ILE A 287 -10.85 16.02 6.59
C ILE A 287 -10.54 16.93 7.77
N GLN A 288 -11.54 17.69 8.26
CA GLN A 288 -11.37 18.62 9.38
C GLN A 288 -10.89 17.93 10.66
N LYS A 289 -11.30 16.68 10.90
CA LYS A 289 -10.81 15.90 12.04
C LYS A 289 -9.35 15.50 11.87
N LEU A 290 -8.97 15.05 10.67
CA LEU A 290 -7.61 14.62 10.39
C LEU A 290 -6.63 15.78 10.37
N GLU A 291 -7.04 17.00 9.98
CA GLU A 291 -6.22 18.21 10.09
C GLU A 291 -5.71 18.43 11.52
N GLY A 292 -6.53 18.09 12.53
CA GLY A 292 -6.15 18.18 13.95
C GLY A 292 -4.99 17.27 14.36
N ILE A 293 -4.70 16.21 13.60
CA ILE A 293 -3.58 15.30 13.85
C ILE A 293 -2.27 15.91 13.32
N GLY A 294 -2.35 16.72 12.27
CA GLY A 294 -1.21 17.34 11.58
C GLY A 294 -0.58 16.44 10.52
N GLY A 295 0.05 17.06 9.54
CA GLY A 295 0.64 16.37 8.39
C GLY A 295 -0.25 16.37 7.14
N PRO A 296 0.25 15.90 6.00
CA PRO A 296 -0.50 15.85 4.76
C PRO A 296 -1.58 14.76 4.81
N ILE A 297 -2.72 15.04 4.16
CA ILE A 297 -3.88 14.17 4.14
C ILE A 297 -4.15 13.72 2.71
N LEU A 298 -4.37 12.42 2.53
CA LEU A 298 -4.70 11.78 1.27
C LEU A 298 -6.00 10.97 1.43
N CYS A 299 -7.04 11.30 0.65
CA CYS A 299 -8.17 10.40 0.49
C CYS A 299 -7.80 9.37 -0.59
N THR A 300 -7.50 8.15 -0.16
CA THR A 300 -7.03 7.08 -1.06
C THR A 300 -8.17 6.22 -1.62
N GLU A 301 -9.39 6.41 -1.12
CA GLU A 301 -10.61 5.88 -1.71
C GLU A 301 -11.81 6.79 -1.46
N TYR A 302 -12.52 7.15 -2.51
CA TYR A 302 -13.82 7.81 -2.50
C TYR A 302 -14.56 7.53 -3.81
N MET A 303 -15.71 8.11 -3.98
CA MET A 303 -16.56 8.04 -5.16
C MET A 303 -17.29 6.68 -5.30
N ALA A 304 -18.46 6.65 -4.71
CA ALA A 304 -19.49 5.62 -4.90
C ALA A 304 -20.82 6.36 -5.11
N ARG A 305 -21.19 6.60 -6.37
CA ARG A 305 -22.28 7.50 -6.73
C ARG A 305 -23.61 7.17 -6.06
N GLY A 306 -23.91 5.86 -5.97
CA GLY A 306 -25.14 5.40 -5.31
C GLY A 306 -25.14 5.57 -3.79
N ALA A 307 -23.97 5.73 -3.16
CA ALA A 307 -23.84 5.99 -1.72
C ALA A 307 -23.79 7.51 -1.38
N GLY A 308 -23.77 8.38 -2.40
CA GLY A 308 -23.72 9.83 -2.22
C GLY A 308 -22.33 10.46 -2.35
N SER A 309 -21.28 9.65 -2.44
CA SER A 309 -19.91 10.10 -2.72
C SER A 309 -19.74 10.28 -4.23
N THR A 310 -19.58 11.50 -4.69
CA THR A 310 -19.52 11.84 -6.13
C THR A 310 -18.35 12.77 -6.43
N PHE A 311 -17.94 12.85 -7.70
CA PHE A 311 -16.94 13.83 -8.12
C PHE A 311 -17.40 15.26 -7.86
N ASP A 312 -18.65 15.59 -8.20
CA ASP A 312 -19.22 16.93 -8.00
C ASP A 312 -19.24 17.36 -6.54
N GLY A 313 -19.48 16.41 -5.62
CA GLY A 313 -19.55 16.68 -4.19
C GLY A 313 -18.17 16.72 -3.52
N SER A 314 -17.37 15.69 -3.73
CA SER A 314 -16.15 15.47 -2.92
C SER A 314 -14.89 16.12 -3.51
N LEU A 315 -14.75 16.14 -4.85
CA LEU A 315 -13.52 16.59 -5.49
C LEU A 315 -13.23 18.11 -5.30
N PRO A 316 -14.22 19.01 -5.37
CA PRO A 316 -14.02 20.43 -5.02
C PRO A 316 -13.59 20.65 -3.57
N ILE A 317 -14.13 19.87 -2.63
CA ILE A 317 -13.75 19.91 -1.22
C ILE A 317 -12.29 19.45 -1.05
N ALA A 318 -11.91 18.33 -1.66
CA ALA A 318 -10.53 17.85 -1.63
C ALA A 318 -9.56 18.90 -2.18
N LYS A 319 -9.91 19.62 -3.27
CA LYS A 319 -9.09 20.70 -3.80
C LYS A 319 -9.00 21.88 -2.82
N GLN A 320 -10.10 22.28 -2.21
CA GLN A 320 -10.16 23.37 -1.23
C GLN A 320 -9.23 23.14 -0.05
N TYR A 321 -9.22 21.93 0.49
CA TYR A 321 -8.36 21.53 1.62
C TYR A 321 -6.97 21.03 1.20
N HIS A 322 -6.66 21.06 -0.10
CA HIS A 322 -5.42 20.51 -0.65
C HIS A 322 -5.17 19.05 -0.25
N VAL A 323 -6.21 18.27 -0.15
CA VAL A 323 -6.19 16.83 0.13
C VAL A 323 -6.06 16.08 -1.20
N ALA A 324 -5.17 15.09 -1.26
CA ALA A 324 -5.10 14.20 -2.42
C ALA A 324 -6.43 13.42 -2.57
N ALA A 325 -6.89 13.25 -3.80
CA ALA A 325 -8.18 12.62 -4.08
C ALA A 325 -8.02 11.47 -5.10
N ILE A 326 -8.12 10.23 -4.61
CA ILE A 326 -7.93 9.01 -5.39
C ILE A 326 -9.23 8.22 -5.36
N ASN A 327 -10.01 8.29 -6.44
CA ASN A 327 -11.29 7.59 -6.52
C ASN A 327 -11.12 6.08 -6.72
N TRP A 328 -12.14 5.29 -6.39
CA TRP A 328 -12.16 3.88 -6.76
C TRP A 328 -12.56 3.73 -8.22
N GLY A 329 -11.73 2.93 -8.99
CA GLY A 329 -12.01 2.58 -10.38
C GLY A 329 -11.69 3.67 -11.42
N LEU A 330 -11.13 3.24 -12.56
CA LEU A 330 -10.82 4.10 -13.69
C LEU A 330 -11.60 3.65 -14.95
N VAL A 331 -11.40 2.42 -15.41
CA VAL A 331 -12.03 1.84 -16.58
C VAL A 331 -12.82 0.61 -16.19
N ALA A 332 -14.08 0.55 -16.60
CA ALA A 332 -14.94 -0.60 -16.33
C ALA A 332 -14.36 -1.89 -16.95
N GLY A 333 -14.26 -2.94 -16.14
CA GLY A 333 -13.60 -4.17 -16.56
C GLY A 333 -14.13 -5.41 -15.84
N LYS A 334 -13.26 -6.41 -15.75
CA LYS A 334 -13.58 -7.69 -15.09
C LYS A 334 -13.94 -7.56 -13.62
N THR A 335 -13.46 -6.53 -12.93
CA THR A 335 -13.83 -6.27 -11.54
C THR A 335 -15.31 -5.98 -11.36
N GLN A 336 -15.99 -5.48 -12.39
CA GLN A 336 -17.39 -5.06 -12.33
C GLN A 336 -17.70 -4.06 -11.20
N THR A 337 -16.72 -3.24 -10.80
CA THR A 337 -16.88 -2.28 -9.71
C THR A 337 -17.80 -1.10 -10.06
N TYR A 338 -18.21 -0.97 -11.34
CA TYR A 338 -19.32 -0.09 -11.72
C TYR A 338 -20.69 -0.52 -11.17
N LEU A 339 -20.82 -1.78 -10.72
CA LEU A 339 -22.03 -2.28 -10.07
C LEU A 339 -22.09 -1.83 -8.61
N PRO A 340 -23.29 -1.59 -8.06
CA PRO A 340 -23.45 -1.27 -6.64
C PRO A 340 -23.09 -2.45 -5.71
N TRP A 341 -22.78 -2.15 -4.46
CA TRP A 341 -22.45 -3.18 -3.45
C TRP A 341 -23.63 -4.12 -3.13
N ASP A 342 -24.89 -3.67 -3.29
CA ASP A 342 -26.07 -4.51 -3.11
C ASP A 342 -26.19 -5.62 -4.16
N SER A 343 -25.36 -5.61 -5.19
CA SER A 343 -25.23 -6.69 -6.16
C SER A 343 -24.91 -8.06 -5.53
N TRP A 344 -24.29 -8.06 -4.36
CA TRP A 344 -24.05 -9.28 -3.58
C TRP A 344 -25.34 -9.89 -3.00
N GLN A 345 -26.40 -9.10 -2.82
CA GLN A 345 -27.72 -9.56 -2.40
C GLN A 345 -28.68 -9.76 -3.60
N GLY A 346 -28.48 -8.97 -4.67
CA GLY A 346 -29.29 -9.01 -5.88
C GLY A 346 -28.47 -8.74 -7.14
N PRO A 347 -27.91 -9.80 -7.77
CA PRO A 347 -27.01 -9.63 -8.93
C PRO A 347 -27.68 -8.92 -10.12
N TYR A 348 -26.97 -7.96 -10.72
CA TYR A 348 -27.39 -7.19 -11.90
C TYR A 348 -27.16 -7.97 -13.21
N VAL A 349 -27.78 -9.13 -13.36
CA VAL A 349 -27.60 -10.01 -14.55
C VAL A 349 -28.52 -9.60 -15.70
N LEU A 350 -29.78 -9.30 -15.40
CA LEU A 350 -30.83 -9.00 -16.41
C LEU A 350 -31.03 -7.50 -16.64
N THR A 351 -30.62 -6.67 -15.68
CA THR A 351 -30.79 -5.22 -15.73
C THR A 351 -29.47 -4.54 -15.35
N GLN A 352 -29.19 -3.40 -15.95
CA GLN A 352 -28.09 -2.55 -15.51
C GLN A 352 -28.50 -1.71 -14.30
N PRO A 353 -27.57 -1.34 -13.41
CA PRO A 353 -27.88 -0.39 -12.35
C PRO A 353 -28.29 0.96 -12.94
N THR A 354 -29.17 1.69 -12.26
CA THR A 354 -29.60 3.03 -12.70
C THR A 354 -28.45 4.02 -12.70
N VAL A 355 -27.45 3.79 -11.83
CA VAL A 355 -26.23 4.59 -11.75
C VAL A 355 -25.03 3.69 -11.49
N TRP A 356 -23.93 3.91 -12.20
CA TRP A 356 -22.67 3.25 -11.92
C TRP A 356 -22.11 3.71 -10.58
N PHE A 357 -21.63 2.76 -9.80
CA PHE A 357 -21.05 3.05 -8.48
C PHE A 357 -19.72 3.76 -8.61
N HIS A 358 -18.79 3.12 -9.29
CA HIS A 358 -17.43 3.60 -9.51
C HIS A 358 -17.16 3.85 -11.01
N GLU A 359 -15.94 3.83 -11.41
CA GLU A 359 -15.35 4.05 -12.74
C GLU A 359 -15.71 5.38 -13.43
N VAL A 360 -14.72 5.83 -14.19
CA VAL A 360 -14.78 7.06 -14.98
C VAL A 360 -15.11 6.74 -16.43
N PHE A 361 -14.54 5.65 -16.96
CA PHE A 361 -14.65 5.28 -18.37
C PHE A 361 -15.32 3.92 -18.56
N ARG A 362 -15.97 3.78 -19.71
CA ARG A 362 -16.46 2.50 -20.21
C ARG A 362 -15.34 1.71 -20.88
N GLN A 363 -15.57 0.44 -21.18
CA GLN A 363 -14.64 -0.41 -21.91
C GLN A 363 -14.35 0.06 -23.34
N ASP A 364 -15.25 0.85 -23.94
CA ASP A 364 -15.08 1.46 -25.25
C ASP A 364 -14.38 2.82 -25.22
N ASP A 365 -13.72 3.14 -24.11
CA ASP A 365 -12.96 4.36 -23.84
C ASP A 365 -13.83 5.63 -23.68
N THR A 366 -15.15 5.51 -23.78
CA THR A 366 -16.03 6.67 -23.60
C THR A 366 -16.24 6.96 -22.11
N PRO A 367 -16.33 8.23 -21.70
CA PRO A 367 -16.70 8.59 -20.34
C PRO A 367 -18.06 7.99 -19.95
N TYR A 368 -18.17 7.48 -18.72
CA TYR A 368 -19.49 7.15 -18.17
C TYR A 368 -20.38 8.39 -18.10
N ARG A 369 -19.83 9.49 -17.59
CA ARG A 369 -20.47 10.81 -17.59
C ARG A 369 -19.49 11.88 -18.03
N GLN A 370 -19.77 12.54 -19.16
CA GLN A 370 -18.88 13.55 -19.72
C GLN A 370 -18.63 14.72 -18.76
N HIS A 371 -19.67 15.18 -18.04
CA HIS A 371 -19.51 16.31 -17.10
C HIS A 371 -18.54 16.01 -15.95
N GLU A 372 -18.42 14.76 -15.48
CA GLU A 372 -17.46 14.38 -14.44
C GLU A 372 -16.02 14.48 -14.98
N VAL A 373 -15.78 14.02 -16.19
CA VAL A 373 -14.49 14.17 -16.88
C VAL A 373 -14.14 15.66 -17.07
N ASP A 374 -15.10 16.46 -17.47
CA ASP A 374 -14.90 17.90 -17.65
C ASP A 374 -14.60 18.59 -16.32
N LEU A 375 -15.28 18.19 -15.24
CA LEU A 375 -15.02 18.68 -13.88
C LEU A 375 -13.60 18.31 -13.41
N ILE A 376 -13.18 17.04 -13.59
CA ILE A 376 -11.83 16.59 -13.21
C ILE A 376 -10.80 17.43 -13.98
N ARG A 377 -10.94 17.59 -15.30
CA ARG A 377 -10.04 18.42 -16.14
C ARG A 377 -10.00 19.88 -15.65
N GLN A 378 -11.15 20.46 -15.35
CA GLN A 378 -11.24 21.83 -14.85
C GLN A 378 -10.50 21.98 -13.51
N LEU A 379 -10.71 21.06 -12.58
CA LEU A 379 -10.09 21.12 -11.27
C LEU A 379 -8.59 20.84 -11.29
N THR A 380 -8.12 20.01 -12.21
CA THR A 380 -6.69 19.69 -12.42
C THR A 380 -5.99 20.67 -13.38
N GLU A 381 -6.68 21.76 -13.83
CA GLU A 381 -6.15 22.80 -14.72
C GLU A 381 -5.70 22.29 -16.13
N ARG A 382 -6.11 21.09 -16.52
CA ARG A 382 -5.88 20.57 -17.89
C ARG A 382 -6.90 21.11 -18.92
N GLY A 383 -7.95 21.81 -18.48
CA GLY A 383 -8.97 22.40 -19.37
C GLY A 383 -8.61 23.75 -20.01
N THR A 384 -7.42 24.30 -19.74
CA THR A 384 -7.03 25.67 -20.16
C THR A 384 -5.77 25.73 -21.02
N ARG A 385 -5.42 24.64 -21.73
CA ARG A 385 -4.34 24.69 -22.75
C ARG A 385 -4.85 24.44 -24.15
#